data_72782f985f02f52576c5edcb73d33820
#
_entry.id   72782f985f02f52576c5edcb73d33820
#
_cell.length_a   1.000
_cell.length_b   1.000
_cell.length_c   1.000
_cell.angle_alpha   90.00
_cell.angle_beta   90.00
_cell.angle_gamma   90.00
#
_symmetry.space_group_name_H-M   'P 1'
#
loop_
_entity.id
_entity.type
_entity.pdbx_description
1 polymer ?
#
loop_
_entity_poly.entity_id
_entity_poly.type
_entity_poly.pdbx_seq_one_letter_code
_entity_poly.pdbx_strand_id
1 'polypeptide(L)'
;MLPFDNTIDLTLHHTQLIKAEIQNKYTLYNYIKDAKKYYPSFDIWYFTNVLPSLKDGTKKIITSCDDNNLRGLAILKYNEKKLCHLSVMPPYKNKGYGIKLFKQSFMELETEKPFLTVSEEKLVEFKRIFEYFRFELTDVIDGYYRKGKKEYFYNQI
;
A
#
# COMPACT_ATOMS: atom_id res chain seq x y z
N MET A 1 26.35 -11.60 31.73
CA MET A 1 25.05 -11.06 31.23
C MET A 1 24.92 -9.64 31.74
N LEU A 2 24.94 -8.69 30.83
CA LEU A 2 24.69 -7.30 31.20
C LEU A 2 23.26 -7.19 31.76
N PRO A 3 23.07 -6.49 32.87
CA PRO A 3 21.72 -6.20 33.31
C PRO A 3 21.08 -5.36 32.25
N PHE A 4 20.05 -5.91 31.63
CA PHE A 4 19.24 -5.11 30.70
C PHE A 4 18.63 -3.98 31.52
N ASP A 5 18.77 -2.79 31.01
CA ASP A 5 17.96 -1.69 31.49
C ASP A 5 16.52 -2.10 31.21
N ASN A 6 15.80 -2.48 32.25
CA ASN A 6 14.43 -2.97 32.16
C ASN A 6 13.51 -1.99 31.42
N THR A 7 13.82 -0.70 31.46
CA THR A 7 13.08 0.34 30.79
C THR A 7 13.23 0.24 29.27
N ILE A 8 14.46 0.03 28.77
CA ILE A 8 14.75 -0.14 27.34
C ILE A 8 14.14 -1.43 26.82
N ASP A 9 14.24 -2.51 27.59
CA ASP A 9 13.69 -3.82 27.24
C ASP A 9 12.16 -3.76 27.12
N LEU A 10 11.47 -3.13 28.07
CA LEU A 10 10.01 -2.95 28.04
C LEU A 10 9.59 -2.08 26.84
N THR A 11 10.32 -1.04 26.52
CA THR A 11 10.01 -0.19 25.37
C THR A 11 10.18 -0.94 24.07
N LEU A 12 11.26 -1.69 23.90
CA LEU A 12 11.49 -2.55 22.72
C LEU A 12 10.42 -3.62 22.59
N HIS A 13 10.06 -4.26 23.70
CA HIS A 13 9.01 -5.28 23.71
C HIS A 13 7.66 -4.70 23.29
N HIS A 14 7.30 -3.53 23.81
CA HIS A 14 6.07 -2.82 23.47
C HIS A 14 6.06 -2.44 21.98
N THR A 15 7.15 -1.89 21.45
CA THR A 15 7.30 -1.56 20.03
C THR A 15 7.17 -2.81 19.15
N GLN A 16 7.77 -3.93 19.56
CA GLN A 16 7.67 -5.20 18.84
C GLN A 16 6.24 -5.75 18.83
N LEU A 17 5.50 -5.65 19.94
CA LEU A 17 4.11 -6.06 20.02
C LEU A 17 3.23 -5.25 19.08
N ILE A 18 3.40 -3.94 19.01
CA ILE A 18 2.66 -3.06 18.11
C ILE A 18 2.98 -3.39 16.66
N LYS A 19 4.26 -3.60 16.31
CA LYS A 19 4.66 -4.03 14.97
C LYS A 19 4.05 -5.38 14.61
N ALA A 20 4.02 -6.33 15.54
CA ALA A 20 3.41 -7.63 15.33
C ALA A 20 1.90 -7.51 15.08
N GLU A 21 1.22 -6.63 15.81
CA GLU A 21 -0.20 -6.32 15.62
C GLU A 21 -0.47 -5.69 14.23
N ILE A 22 0.32 -4.69 13.86
CA ILE A 22 0.23 -4.05 12.54
C ILE A 22 0.55 -5.06 11.42
N GLN A 23 1.49 -5.98 11.66
CA GLN A 23 1.84 -7.04 10.71
C GLN A 23 0.81 -8.17 10.65
N ASN A 24 -0.15 -8.22 11.58
CA ASN A 24 -1.28 -9.12 11.45
C ASN A 24 -2.12 -8.68 10.24
N LYS A 25 -2.14 -9.51 9.21
CA LYS A 25 -2.73 -9.16 7.91
C LYS A 25 -4.24 -8.94 7.99
N TYR A 26 -4.92 -9.60 8.91
CA TYR A 26 -6.35 -9.36 9.16
C TYR A 26 -6.58 -7.98 9.77
N THR A 27 -5.73 -7.57 10.69
CA THR A 27 -5.80 -6.25 11.34
C THR A 27 -5.46 -5.14 10.35
N LEU A 28 -4.47 -5.34 9.47
CA LEU A 28 -4.11 -4.37 8.44
C LEU A 28 -5.28 -3.99 7.54
N TYR A 29 -6.15 -4.93 7.24
CA TYR A 29 -7.33 -4.65 6.41
C TYR A 29 -8.18 -3.53 7.00
N ASN A 30 -8.29 -3.43 8.32
CA ASN A 30 -9.08 -2.39 8.97
C ASN A 30 -8.61 -0.97 8.64
N TYR A 31 -7.33 -0.80 8.31
CA TYR A 31 -6.77 0.50 7.93
C TYR A 31 -7.07 0.88 6.48
N ILE A 32 -7.36 -0.09 5.62
CA ILE A 32 -7.54 0.13 4.18
C ILE A 32 -8.94 -0.23 3.67
N LYS A 33 -9.84 -0.64 4.54
CA LYS A 33 -11.20 -1.09 4.17
C LYS A 33 -12.02 -0.05 3.40
N ASP A 34 -11.71 1.23 3.54
CA ASP A 34 -12.39 2.31 2.81
C ASP A 34 -12.17 2.23 1.29
N ALA A 35 -11.15 1.51 0.83
CA ALA A 35 -10.93 1.24 -0.59
C ALA A 35 -12.11 0.50 -1.24
N LYS A 36 -12.94 -0.18 -0.45
CA LYS A 36 -14.17 -0.84 -0.93
C LYS A 36 -15.14 0.14 -1.59
N LYS A 37 -15.10 1.42 -1.22
CA LYS A 37 -15.90 2.48 -1.88
C LYS A 37 -15.58 2.61 -3.37
N TYR A 38 -14.34 2.36 -3.74
CA TYR A 38 -13.85 2.49 -5.12
C TYR A 38 -13.73 1.14 -5.83
N TYR A 39 -13.57 0.07 -5.05
CA TYR A 39 -13.41 -1.29 -5.53
C TYR A 39 -14.35 -2.20 -4.75
N PRO A 40 -15.60 -2.44 -5.23
CA PRO A 40 -16.64 -3.13 -4.45
C PRO A 40 -16.24 -4.50 -3.90
N SER A 41 -15.35 -5.21 -4.60
CA SER A 41 -14.86 -6.53 -4.19
C SER A 41 -13.52 -6.48 -3.48
N PHE A 42 -13.13 -5.34 -2.95
CA PHE A 42 -11.81 -5.15 -2.32
C PHE A 42 -11.57 -6.10 -1.14
N ASP A 43 -12.58 -6.31 -0.31
CA ASP A 43 -12.54 -7.24 0.81
C ASP A 43 -12.31 -8.68 0.35
N ILE A 44 -13.07 -9.12 -0.64
CA ILE A 44 -12.93 -10.46 -1.22
C ILE A 44 -11.52 -10.62 -1.80
N TRP A 45 -11.07 -9.66 -2.59
CA TRP A 45 -9.73 -9.67 -3.16
C TRP A 45 -8.64 -9.74 -2.09
N TYR A 46 -8.76 -8.95 -1.03
CA TYR A 46 -7.76 -8.94 0.04
C TYR A 46 -7.68 -10.31 0.74
N PHE A 47 -8.81 -10.85 1.18
CA PHE A 47 -8.81 -12.10 1.96
C PHE A 47 -8.60 -13.36 1.12
N THR A 48 -9.06 -13.37 -0.13
CA THR A 48 -8.96 -14.58 -0.98
C THR A 48 -7.79 -14.58 -1.95
N ASN A 49 -7.21 -13.41 -2.23
CA ASN A 49 -6.10 -13.28 -3.17
C ASN A 49 -4.83 -12.77 -2.49
N VAL A 50 -4.89 -11.62 -1.82
CA VAL A 50 -3.69 -11.02 -1.21
C VAL A 50 -3.10 -11.92 -0.13
N LEU A 51 -3.90 -12.36 0.84
CA LEU A 51 -3.39 -13.16 1.95
C LEU A 51 -2.72 -14.46 1.51
N PRO A 52 -3.31 -15.28 0.62
CA PRO A 52 -2.61 -16.45 0.10
C PRO A 52 -1.32 -16.10 -0.65
N SER A 53 -1.33 -15.02 -1.41
CA SER A 53 -0.17 -14.56 -2.19
C SER A 53 0.98 -14.06 -1.31
N LEU A 54 0.70 -13.58 -0.11
CA LEU A 54 1.74 -13.25 0.87
C LEU A 54 2.46 -14.51 1.34
N LYS A 55 1.74 -15.61 1.51
CA LYS A 55 2.29 -16.91 1.92
C LYS A 55 3.19 -17.51 0.84
N ASP A 56 2.77 -17.44 -0.42
CA ASP A 56 3.54 -18.04 -1.51
C ASP A 56 4.65 -17.12 -2.05
N GLY A 57 4.75 -15.89 -1.55
CA GLY A 57 5.79 -14.93 -1.91
C GLY A 57 5.54 -14.17 -3.21
N THR A 58 4.37 -14.33 -3.85
CA THR A 58 4.05 -13.60 -5.10
C THR A 58 3.62 -12.17 -4.86
N LYS A 59 3.19 -11.85 -3.64
CA LYS A 59 2.88 -10.49 -3.20
C LYS A 59 3.62 -10.13 -1.93
N LYS A 60 3.74 -8.84 -1.69
CA LYS A 60 4.33 -8.28 -0.47
C LYS A 60 3.54 -7.07 0.00
N ILE A 61 3.43 -6.89 1.30
CA ILE A 61 2.94 -5.65 1.90
C ILE A 61 4.13 -4.92 2.52
N ILE A 62 4.33 -3.67 2.12
CA ILE A 62 5.28 -2.75 2.74
C ILE A 62 4.49 -1.83 3.66
N THR A 63 4.98 -1.67 4.89
CA THR A 63 4.36 -0.76 5.86
C THR A 63 5.30 0.37 6.24
N SER A 64 4.73 1.55 6.46
CA SER A 64 5.40 2.68 7.08
C SER A 64 4.73 2.94 8.43
N CYS A 65 5.51 2.90 9.50
CA CYS A 65 5.00 3.04 10.87
C CYS A 65 5.79 4.11 11.61
N ASP A 66 5.12 4.86 12.48
CA ASP A 66 5.81 5.45 13.63
C ASP A 66 5.62 4.50 14.83
N ASP A 67 6.11 4.87 16.00
CA ASP A 67 6.21 3.94 17.14
C ASP A 67 4.93 3.18 17.45
N ASN A 68 3.76 3.79 17.27
CA ASN A 68 2.49 3.24 17.69
C ASN A 68 1.44 3.17 16.59
N ASN A 69 1.71 3.72 15.41
CA ASN A 69 0.68 3.88 14.39
C ASN A 69 1.17 3.52 12.99
N LEU A 70 0.28 2.99 12.19
CA LEU A 70 0.50 2.82 10.76
C LEU A 70 0.36 4.19 10.09
N ARG A 71 1.42 4.61 9.37
CA ARG A 71 1.39 5.82 8.54
C ARG A 71 0.85 5.55 7.15
N GLY A 72 1.14 4.39 6.64
CA GLY A 72 0.71 3.98 5.31
C GLY A 72 1.18 2.59 4.96
N LEU A 73 0.68 2.07 3.85
CA LEU A 73 1.11 0.77 3.33
C LEU A 73 0.98 0.69 1.81
N ALA A 74 1.71 -0.25 1.23
CA ALA A 74 1.63 -0.58 -0.17
C ALA A 74 1.53 -2.11 -0.34
N ILE A 75 0.72 -2.54 -1.29
CA ILE A 75 0.59 -3.95 -1.67
C ILE A 75 1.19 -4.13 -3.05
N LEU A 76 2.17 -5.01 -3.17
CA LEU A 76 2.96 -5.23 -4.38
C LEU A 76 2.72 -6.62 -4.94
N LYS A 77 2.75 -6.74 -6.26
CA LYS A 77 2.74 -8.03 -6.99
C LYS A 77 3.98 -8.12 -7.85
N TYR A 78 4.84 -9.10 -7.58
CA TYR A 78 6.17 -9.16 -8.19
C TYR A 78 6.16 -9.48 -9.68
N ASN A 79 5.42 -10.50 -10.11
CA ASN A 79 5.48 -10.98 -11.49
C ASN A 79 5.00 -9.98 -12.53
N GLU A 80 4.10 -9.07 -12.17
CA GLU A 80 3.62 -8.00 -13.05
C GLU A 80 4.33 -6.66 -12.79
N LYS A 81 5.24 -6.64 -11.82
CA LYS A 81 5.83 -5.39 -11.31
C LYS A 81 4.73 -4.36 -11.01
N LYS A 82 3.70 -4.83 -10.33
CA LYS A 82 2.48 -4.06 -10.10
C LYS A 82 2.40 -3.51 -8.68
N LEU A 83 2.10 -2.23 -8.58
CA LEU A 83 1.68 -1.59 -7.34
C LEU A 83 0.16 -1.73 -7.24
N CYS A 84 -0.30 -2.70 -6.47
CA CYS A 84 -1.73 -3.05 -6.39
C CYS A 84 -2.53 -2.07 -5.53
N HIS A 85 -1.92 -1.53 -4.48
CA HIS A 85 -2.55 -0.59 -3.56
C HIS A 85 -1.47 0.22 -2.85
N LEU A 86 -1.74 1.49 -2.65
CA LEU A 86 -0.92 2.36 -1.81
C LEU A 86 -1.85 3.35 -1.11
N SER A 87 -1.72 3.45 0.19
CA SER A 87 -2.47 4.44 0.96
C SER A 87 -1.64 5.01 2.09
N VAL A 88 -1.87 6.29 2.38
CA VAL A 88 -1.35 7.00 3.53
C VAL A 88 -2.52 7.32 4.44
N MET A 89 -2.39 7.02 5.72
CA MET A 89 -3.46 7.27 6.69
C MET A 89 -3.68 8.77 6.84
N PRO A 90 -4.95 9.21 7.05
CA PRO A 90 -5.31 10.64 7.04
C PRO A 90 -4.41 11.56 7.87
N PRO A 91 -4.01 11.21 9.12
CA PRO A 91 -3.14 12.10 9.90
C PRO A 91 -1.76 12.34 9.30
N TYR A 92 -1.32 11.48 8.38
CA TYR A 92 0.02 11.51 7.80
C TYR A 92 0.05 11.98 6.35
N LYS A 93 -1.10 12.38 5.79
CA LYS A 93 -1.18 12.87 4.40
C LYS A 93 -0.43 14.20 4.23
N ASN A 94 0.07 14.42 3.01
CA ASN A 94 0.78 15.65 2.61
C ASN A 94 2.07 15.92 3.41
N LYS A 95 2.74 14.88 3.88
CA LYS A 95 4.00 14.96 4.65
C LYS A 95 5.14 14.17 4.01
N GLY A 96 4.97 13.71 2.76
CA GLY A 96 6.00 12.99 2.02
C GLY A 96 6.04 11.47 2.22
N TYR A 97 5.17 10.90 3.03
CA TYR A 97 5.15 9.45 3.27
C TYR A 97 4.72 8.65 2.05
N GLY A 98 3.82 9.19 1.24
CA GLY A 98 3.42 8.56 -0.02
C GLY A 98 4.58 8.43 -0.99
N ILE A 99 5.37 9.48 -1.16
CA ILE A 99 6.57 9.47 -2.02
C ILE A 99 7.56 8.42 -1.52
N LYS A 100 7.79 8.33 -0.22
CA LYS A 100 8.67 7.31 0.37
C LYS A 100 8.19 5.89 0.09
N LEU A 101 6.88 5.64 0.24
CA LEU A 101 6.28 4.35 -0.07
C LEU A 101 6.41 3.99 -1.55
N PHE A 102 6.22 4.95 -2.46
CA PHE A 102 6.47 4.74 -3.88
C PHE A 102 7.92 4.34 -4.13
N LYS A 103 8.88 5.07 -3.57
CA LYS A 103 10.31 4.78 -3.75
C LYS A 103 10.68 3.39 -3.20
N GLN A 104 10.16 3.00 -2.05
CA GLN A 104 10.34 1.66 -1.51
C GLN A 104 9.75 0.59 -2.43
N SER A 105 8.58 0.87 -2.99
CA SER A 105 7.92 -0.02 -3.96
C SER A 105 8.76 -0.19 -5.22
N PHE A 106 9.38 0.88 -5.72
CA PHE A 106 10.29 0.81 -6.87
C PHE A 106 11.47 -0.12 -6.61
N MET A 107 12.06 -0.03 -5.42
CA MET A 107 13.18 -0.90 -5.03
C MET A 107 12.75 -2.37 -4.98
N GLU A 108 11.63 -2.66 -4.35
CA GLU A 108 11.12 -4.03 -4.24
C GLU A 108 10.72 -4.61 -5.60
N LEU A 109 10.10 -3.82 -6.46
CA LEU A 109 9.64 -4.27 -7.77
C LEU A 109 10.73 -4.17 -8.86
N GLU A 110 11.89 -3.59 -8.51
CA GLU A 110 12.99 -3.38 -9.45
C GLU A 110 12.56 -2.61 -10.70
N THR A 111 11.72 -1.59 -10.53
CA THR A 111 11.31 -0.68 -11.59
C THR A 111 10.89 0.67 -11.02
N GLU A 112 11.22 1.74 -11.72
CA GLU A 112 10.73 3.08 -11.40
C GLU A 112 9.38 3.39 -12.06
N LYS A 113 8.87 2.46 -12.88
CA LYS A 113 7.62 2.59 -13.64
C LYS A 113 6.73 1.36 -13.35
N PRO A 114 6.29 1.15 -12.10
CA PRO A 114 5.41 0.03 -11.81
C PRO A 114 4.06 0.18 -12.52
N PHE A 115 3.49 -0.93 -12.95
CA PHE A 115 2.12 -0.94 -13.43
C PHE A 115 1.18 -0.62 -12.27
N LEU A 116 0.23 0.27 -12.49
CA LEU A 116 -0.81 0.56 -11.50
C LEU A 116 -2.07 1.08 -12.18
N THR A 117 -3.19 0.96 -11.45
CA THR A 117 -4.44 1.59 -11.86
C THR A 117 -5.00 2.40 -10.69
N VAL A 118 -5.76 3.43 -11.00
CA VAL A 118 -6.34 4.31 -9.99
C VAL A 118 -7.74 4.75 -10.42
N SER A 119 -8.65 4.82 -9.44
CA SER A 119 -10.00 5.32 -9.66
C SER A 119 -9.98 6.82 -9.98
N GLU A 120 -10.99 7.30 -10.70
CA GLU A 120 -11.08 8.72 -11.04
C GLU A 120 -11.07 9.62 -9.82
N GLU A 121 -11.68 9.20 -8.71
CA GLU A 121 -11.70 9.98 -7.48
C GLU A 121 -10.31 10.06 -6.83
N LYS A 122 -9.57 8.95 -6.86
CA LYS A 122 -8.22 8.89 -6.27
C LYS A 122 -7.16 9.53 -7.15
N LEU A 123 -7.41 9.61 -8.45
CA LEU A 123 -6.47 10.27 -9.37
C LEU A 123 -6.20 11.73 -8.95
N VAL A 124 -7.22 12.43 -8.49
CA VAL A 124 -7.08 13.82 -8.00
C VAL A 124 -6.02 13.89 -6.90
N GLU A 125 -5.98 12.89 -6.03
CA GLU A 125 -5.06 12.81 -4.90
C GLU A 125 -3.63 12.47 -5.35
N PHE A 126 -3.48 11.57 -6.33
CA PHE A 126 -2.18 11.05 -6.76
C PHE A 126 -1.56 11.75 -7.97
N LYS A 127 -2.29 12.57 -8.67
CA LYS A 127 -1.87 13.15 -9.95
C LYS A 127 -0.50 13.84 -9.88
N ARG A 128 -0.27 14.64 -8.85
CA ARG A 128 1.02 15.34 -8.67
C ARG A 128 2.19 14.38 -8.47
N ILE A 129 1.95 13.29 -7.75
CA ILE A 129 2.96 12.25 -7.51
C ILE A 129 3.28 11.53 -8.83
N PHE A 130 2.26 11.20 -9.61
CA PHE A 130 2.44 10.57 -10.90
C PHE A 130 3.23 11.46 -11.87
N GLU A 131 2.94 12.75 -11.89
CA GLU A 131 3.71 13.72 -12.68
C GLU A 131 5.16 13.83 -12.21
N TYR A 132 5.37 13.87 -10.91
CA TYR A 132 6.71 13.92 -10.30
C TYR A 132 7.56 12.72 -10.71
N PHE A 133 6.99 11.52 -10.70
CA PHE A 133 7.69 10.30 -11.14
C PHE A 133 7.63 10.08 -12.65
N ARG A 134 6.99 10.97 -13.39
CA ARG A 134 6.84 10.87 -14.86
C ARG A 134 6.15 9.57 -15.28
N PHE A 135 5.13 9.17 -14.54
CA PHE A 135 4.32 8.02 -14.90
C PHE A 135 3.54 8.29 -16.17
N GLU A 136 3.43 7.30 -17.03
CA GLU A 136 2.76 7.40 -18.31
C GLU A 136 1.34 6.83 -18.22
N LEU A 137 0.34 7.66 -18.56
CA LEU A 137 -1.03 7.21 -18.73
C LEU A 137 -1.13 6.34 -19.96
N THR A 138 -1.53 5.08 -19.79
CA THR A 138 -1.55 4.11 -20.90
C THR A 138 -2.96 3.70 -21.30
N ASP A 139 -3.95 3.85 -20.44
CA ASP A 139 -5.34 3.55 -20.76
C ASP A 139 -6.31 4.21 -19.77
N VAL A 140 -7.55 4.39 -20.23
CA VAL A 140 -8.68 4.85 -19.39
C VAL A 140 -9.87 3.98 -19.76
N ILE A 141 -10.37 3.21 -18.80
CA ILE A 141 -11.46 2.27 -19.04
C ILE A 141 -12.68 2.67 -18.20
N ASP A 142 -13.81 2.91 -18.89
CA ASP A 142 -15.09 3.19 -18.24
C ASP A 142 -15.74 1.88 -17.77
N GLY A 143 -16.23 1.88 -16.53
CA GLY A 143 -16.94 0.73 -15.98
C GLY A 143 -16.07 -0.47 -15.62
N TYR A 144 -14.74 -0.30 -15.49
CA TYR A 144 -13.84 -1.42 -15.23
C TYR A 144 -14.13 -2.10 -13.87
N TYR A 145 -14.30 -1.32 -12.82
CA TYR A 145 -14.67 -1.82 -11.50
C TYR A 145 -16.07 -1.40 -11.08
N ARG A 146 -16.54 -0.25 -11.56
CA ARG A 146 -17.84 0.32 -11.19
C ARG A 146 -18.50 0.96 -12.40
N LYS A 147 -19.80 0.72 -12.56
CA LYS A 147 -20.58 1.30 -13.65
C LYS A 147 -20.52 2.84 -13.60
N GLY A 148 -20.22 3.46 -14.75
CA GLY A 148 -20.17 4.92 -14.88
C GLY A 148 -18.96 5.59 -14.23
N LYS A 149 -17.96 4.83 -13.79
CA LYS A 149 -16.73 5.33 -13.20
C LYS A 149 -15.51 4.85 -13.99
N LYS A 150 -14.55 5.76 -14.18
CA LYS A 150 -13.35 5.48 -14.96
C LYS A 150 -12.23 4.97 -14.07
N GLU A 151 -11.45 4.04 -14.62
CA GLU A 151 -10.19 3.59 -14.04
C GLU A 151 -9.05 4.01 -14.96
N TYR A 152 -8.02 4.62 -14.40
CA TYR A 152 -6.86 5.16 -15.12
C TYR A 152 -5.69 4.20 -14.94
N PHE A 153 -5.10 3.77 -16.06
CA PHE A 153 -4.01 2.81 -16.12
C PHE A 153 -2.70 3.53 -16.42
N TYR A 154 -1.68 3.24 -15.63
CA TYR A 154 -0.36 3.86 -15.76
C TYR A 154 0.72 2.81 -15.96
N ASN A 155 1.69 3.12 -16.83
CA ASN A 155 2.90 2.33 -17.07
C ASN A 155 2.62 0.89 -17.54
N GLN A 156 1.50 0.65 -18.16
CA GLN A 156 1.18 -0.65 -18.76
C GLN A 156 2.03 -0.84 -20.03
N ILE A 157 2.68 -2.01 -20.13
CA ILE A 157 3.49 -2.38 -21.28
C ILE A 157 2.63 -3.03 -22.35
#